data_0d594cda3ec4b85e3b8fb0a35678c9a5
#
_entry.id   0d594cda3ec4b85e3b8fb0a35678c9a5
#
_cell.length_a   1.000
_cell.length_b   1.000
_cell.length_c   1.000
_cell.angle_alpha   90.00
_cell.angle_beta   90.00
_cell.angle_gamma   90.00
#
_symmetry.space_group_name_H-M   'P 1'
#
loop_
_entity.id
_entity.type
_entity.pdbx_description
1 polymer ?
#
loop_
_entity_poly.entity_id
_entity_poly.type
_entity_poly.pdbx_seq_one_letter_code
_entity_poly.pdbx_strand_id
1 'polypeptide(L)'
;MIEQVLLGVLVFTSLVLVLVFILNFAEGQLLPQGDVTIEINGDKNKSIISRPGSTLLNALSGQSVFLPSACGGGGTCAMCECQVIEGGGEILPTETGHINRSKAKDHWRLACQVKIKENMKIKVPDEIFSIQKWEATVESNNNVATFIKELVLNLPEGENLNFKAGGYIQIDIPEYNSLKFRDFEVEKEYHQEWDKYKIWDLVGNNEEPIFRAYSMANHPAEGNRVMLNVRIATPPPPLWDQV
;
A
#
# COMPACT_ATOMS: atom_id res chain seq x y z
N MET A 1 20.16 -49.93 -8.20
CA MET A 1 19.04 -49.10 -7.68
C MET A 1 19.56 -47.83 -6.97
N ILE A 2 20.45 -47.95 -5.97
CA ILE A 2 21.02 -46.79 -5.25
C ILE A 2 21.80 -45.87 -6.19
N GLU A 3 22.63 -46.39 -7.09
CA GLU A 3 23.41 -45.59 -8.04
C GLU A 3 22.51 -44.82 -9.01
N GLN A 4 21.39 -45.39 -9.46
CA GLN A 4 20.43 -44.71 -10.34
C GLN A 4 19.71 -43.56 -9.61
N VAL A 5 19.38 -43.77 -8.33
CA VAL A 5 18.80 -42.71 -7.48
C VAL A 5 19.81 -41.59 -7.24
N LEU A 6 21.06 -41.93 -6.92
CA LEU A 6 22.12 -40.95 -6.74
C LEU A 6 22.39 -40.14 -8.01
N LEU A 7 22.45 -40.81 -9.16
CA LEU A 7 22.62 -40.14 -10.44
C LEU A 7 21.43 -39.21 -10.74
N GLY A 8 20.19 -39.65 -10.49
CA GLY A 8 19.00 -38.85 -10.68
C GLY A 8 19.00 -37.59 -9.78
N VAL A 9 19.36 -37.74 -8.51
CA VAL A 9 19.48 -36.59 -7.57
C VAL A 9 20.57 -35.63 -8.05
N LEU A 10 21.72 -36.12 -8.47
CA LEU A 10 22.84 -35.30 -8.93
C LEU A 10 22.45 -34.49 -10.20
N VAL A 11 21.81 -35.16 -11.19
CA VAL A 11 21.35 -34.49 -12.41
C VAL A 11 20.30 -33.42 -12.08
N PHE A 12 19.31 -33.75 -11.24
CA PHE A 12 18.26 -32.81 -10.86
C PHE A 12 18.83 -31.59 -10.10
N THR A 13 19.70 -31.84 -9.13
CA THR A 13 20.36 -30.77 -8.37
C THR A 13 21.21 -29.85 -9.27
N SER A 14 21.98 -30.47 -10.20
CA SER A 14 22.77 -29.67 -11.15
C SER A 14 21.90 -28.83 -12.06
N LEU A 15 20.77 -29.35 -12.53
CA LEU A 15 19.84 -28.61 -13.38
C LEU A 15 19.21 -27.43 -12.62
N VAL A 16 18.80 -27.63 -11.37
CA VAL A 16 18.29 -26.56 -10.51
C VAL A 16 19.34 -25.48 -10.25
N LEU A 17 20.58 -25.88 -9.96
CA LEU A 17 21.68 -24.91 -9.74
C LEU A 17 21.99 -24.09 -10.99
N VAL A 18 21.99 -24.72 -12.16
CA VAL A 18 22.17 -24.04 -13.45
C VAL A 18 21.02 -23.04 -13.69
N LEU A 19 19.78 -23.45 -13.42
CA LEU A 19 18.63 -22.56 -13.56
C LEU A 19 18.73 -21.34 -12.62
N VAL A 20 19.04 -21.58 -11.36
CA VAL A 20 19.24 -20.50 -10.37
C VAL A 20 20.37 -19.56 -10.80
N PHE A 21 21.46 -20.10 -11.30
CA PHE A 21 22.58 -19.31 -11.80
C PHE A 21 22.14 -18.43 -13.00
N ILE A 22 21.40 -19.00 -13.95
CA ILE A 22 20.89 -18.28 -15.13
C ILE A 22 19.92 -17.16 -14.67
N LEU A 23 19.03 -17.44 -13.72
CA LEU A 23 18.10 -16.44 -13.20
C LEU A 23 18.84 -15.30 -12.50
N ASN A 24 19.79 -15.58 -11.61
CA ASN A 24 20.57 -14.55 -10.92
C ASN A 24 21.43 -13.75 -11.91
N PHE A 25 22.00 -14.40 -12.93
CA PHE A 25 22.75 -13.71 -13.98
C PHE A 25 21.85 -12.79 -14.80
N ALA A 26 20.67 -13.27 -15.20
CA ALA A 26 19.70 -12.49 -15.95
C ALA A 26 19.17 -11.31 -15.10
N GLU A 27 18.91 -11.52 -13.82
CA GLU A 27 18.52 -10.47 -12.89
C GLU A 27 19.57 -9.36 -12.80
N GLY A 28 20.87 -9.73 -12.66
CA GLY A 28 21.96 -8.78 -12.62
C GLY A 28 22.18 -7.99 -13.92
N GLN A 29 21.74 -8.54 -15.07
CA GLN A 29 21.86 -7.87 -16.37
C GLN A 29 20.61 -7.05 -16.75
N LEU A 30 19.43 -7.50 -16.31
CA LEU A 30 18.15 -6.91 -16.72
C LEU A 30 17.62 -5.86 -15.75
N LEU A 31 17.98 -5.99 -14.47
CA LEU A 31 17.60 -5.00 -13.47
C LEU A 31 18.69 -3.93 -13.34
N PRO A 32 18.34 -2.65 -13.35
CA PRO A 32 19.27 -1.58 -13.09
C PRO A 32 19.95 -1.78 -11.74
N GLN A 33 21.27 -1.73 -11.71
CA GLN A 33 22.06 -1.84 -10.49
C GLN A 33 22.36 -0.44 -9.97
N GLY A 34 22.11 -0.22 -8.67
CA GLY A 34 22.39 1.05 -8.00
C GLY A 34 21.15 1.89 -7.75
N ASP A 35 21.35 2.97 -7.05
CA ASP A 35 20.29 3.91 -6.70
C ASP A 35 19.88 4.76 -7.89
N VAL A 36 18.61 5.09 -7.98
CA VAL A 36 18.05 5.98 -9.00
C VAL A 36 17.58 7.28 -8.35
N THR A 37 17.70 8.37 -9.10
CA THR A 37 17.26 9.69 -8.67
C THR A 37 15.90 10.01 -9.28
N ILE A 38 14.97 10.48 -8.48
CA ILE A 38 13.67 10.99 -8.91
C ILE A 38 13.65 12.49 -8.65
N GLU A 39 13.70 13.26 -9.72
CA GLU A 39 13.63 14.73 -9.68
C GLU A 39 12.16 15.15 -9.64
N ILE A 40 11.79 15.98 -8.65
CA ILE A 40 10.40 16.39 -8.42
C ILE A 40 10.25 17.88 -8.73
N ASN A 41 9.32 18.23 -9.61
CA ASN A 41 8.97 19.59 -10.03
C ASN A 41 10.17 20.41 -10.56
N GLY A 42 11.23 19.74 -11.06
CA GLY A 42 12.44 20.42 -11.54
C GLY A 42 13.31 21.01 -10.42
N ASP A 43 13.00 20.71 -9.17
CA ASP A 43 13.76 21.18 -8.00
C ASP A 43 14.72 20.10 -7.51
N LYS A 44 16.00 20.31 -7.68
CA LYS A 44 17.04 19.38 -7.23
C LYS A 44 17.05 19.17 -5.72
N ASN A 45 16.57 20.14 -4.94
CA ASN A 45 16.50 20.01 -3.47
C ASN A 45 15.35 19.09 -3.03
N LYS A 46 14.35 18.88 -3.91
CA LYS A 46 13.25 17.97 -3.70
C LYS A 46 13.48 16.61 -4.33
N SER A 47 14.66 16.37 -4.93
CA SER A 47 15.00 15.09 -5.52
C SER A 47 15.16 14.02 -4.44
N ILE A 48 14.65 12.84 -4.70
CA ILE A 48 14.75 11.69 -3.81
C ILE A 48 15.57 10.58 -4.46
N ILE A 49 16.19 9.76 -3.62
CA ILE A 49 16.95 8.59 -4.05
C ILE A 49 16.15 7.34 -3.67
N SER A 50 16.01 6.42 -4.61
CA SER A 50 15.29 5.18 -4.43
C SER A 50 15.99 4.01 -5.08
N ARG A 51 15.67 2.81 -4.64
CA ARG A 51 16.12 1.57 -5.30
C ARG A 51 15.16 1.21 -6.44
N PRO A 52 15.68 0.68 -7.56
CA PRO A 52 14.85 0.13 -8.63
C PRO A 52 13.93 -1.00 -8.12
N GLY A 53 12.82 -1.22 -8.81
CA GLY A 53 11.89 -2.31 -8.54
C GLY A 53 10.66 -1.95 -7.74
N SER A 54 10.73 -0.94 -6.85
CA SER A 54 9.55 -0.44 -6.13
C SER A 54 8.61 0.36 -7.05
N THR A 55 7.39 0.62 -6.58
CA THR A 55 6.50 1.56 -7.28
C THR A 55 6.90 2.99 -6.95
N LEU A 56 6.63 3.91 -7.89
CA LEU A 56 6.85 5.33 -7.67
C LEU A 56 6.09 5.84 -6.42
N LEU A 57 4.86 5.36 -6.20
CA LEU A 57 4.06 5.69 -5.03
C LEU A 57 4.76 5.32 -3.72
N ASN A 58 5.29 4.09 -3.63
CA ASN A 58 5.97 3.62 -2.42
C ASN A 58 7.29 4.37 -2.19
N ALA A 59 8.05 4.63 -3.25
CA ALA A 59 9.30 5.38 -3.14
C ALA A 59 9.08 6.82 -2.65
N LEU A 60 8.06 7.49 -3.16
CA LEU A 60 7.67 8.83 -2.72
C LEU A 60 7.23 8.82 -1.25
N SER A 61 6.36 7.87 -0.88
CA SER A 61 5.89 7.73 0.51
C SER A 61 7.04 7.47 1.49
N GLY A 62 8.01 6.63 1.11
CA GLY A 62 9.20 6.34 1.92
C GLY A 62 10.08 7.56 2.17
N GLN A 63 9.91 8.65 1.41
CA GLN A 63 10.63 9.92 1.55
C GLN A 63 9.70 11.07 1.99
N SER A 64 8.60 10.72 2.64
CA SER A 64 7.61 11.69 3.17
C SER A 64 6.93 12.55 2.11
N VAL A 65 6.86 12.09 0.87
CA VAL A 65 6.10 12.71 -0.22
C VAL A 65 4.86 11.88 -0.48
N PHE A 66 3.71 12.33 0.05
CA PHE A 66 2.49 11.52 0.09
C PHE A 66 1.53 11.89 -1.03
N LEU A 67 1.46 11.06 -2.08
CA LEU A 67 0.40 11.15 -3.08
C LEU A 67 -0.89 10.52 -2.55
N PRO A 68 -2.07 11.11 -2.84
CA PRO A 68 -3.35 10.52 -2.48
C PRO A 68 -3.49 9.11 -3.04
N SER A 69 -3.97 8.16 -2.23
CA SER A 69 -4.24 6.80 -2.72
C SER A 69 -5.26 6.08 -1.83
N ALA A 70 -6.53 6.17 -2.16
CA ALA A 70 -7.60 5.52 -1.39
C ALA A 70 -7.56 3.99 -1.49
N CYS A 71 -7.02 3.42 -2.59
CA CYS A 71 -6.91 1.96 -2.76
C CYS A 71 -5.62 1.37 -2.19
N GLY A 72 -4.74 2.19 -1.59
CA GLY A 72 -3.46 1.73 -1.05
C GLY A 72 -2.51 1.17 -2.10
N GLY A 73 -2.52 1.73 -3.31
CA GLY A 73 -1.64 1.29 -4.40
C GLY A 73 -2.22 0.22 -5.32
N GLY A 74 -3.47 -0.19 -5.13
CA GLY A 74 -4.12 -1.23 -5.93
C GLY A 74 -4.53 -0.83 -7.35
N GLY A 75 -4.28 0.41 -7.79
CA GLY A 75 -4.55 0.88 -9.16
C GLY A 75 -6.03 1.13 -9.48
N THR A 76 -6.92 1.15 -8.49
CA THR A 76 -8.37 1.19 -8.72
C THR A 76 -9.03 2.54 -8.45
N CYS A 77 -8.40 3.44 -7.68
CA CYS A 77 -9.00 4.73 -7.31
C CYS A 77 -8.55 5.91 -8.17
N ALA A 78 -7.49 5.76 -8.95
CA ALA A 78 -6.87 6.79 -9.77
C ALA A 78 -6.40 8.06 -9.03
N MET A 79 -6.36 8.08 -7.71
CA MET A 79 -6.03 9.29 -6.95
C MET A 79 -4.54 9.62 -6.96
N CYS A 80 -3.66 8.63 -7.20
CA CYS A 80 -2.22 8.80 -7.24
C CYS A 80 -1.70 9.29 -8.60
N GLU A 81 -2.51 10.06 -9.32
CA GLU A 81 -2.11 10.64 -10.60
C GLU A 81 -0.97 11.64 -10.40
N CYS A 82 0.06 11.51 -11.23
CA CYS A 82 1.14 12.47 -11.36
C CYS A 82 1.65 12.49 -12.81
N GLN A 83 2.35 13.54 -13.21
CA GLN A 83 3.01 13.55 -14.51
C GLN A 83 4.40 12.94 -14.39
N VAL A 84 4.69 11.91 -15.18
CA VAL A 84 6.01 11.29 -15.28
C VAL A 84 6.64 11.70 -16.60
N ILE A 85 7.46 12.72 -16.55
CA ILE A 85 8.04 13.37 -17.74
C ILE A 85 9.13 12.50 -18.36
N GLU A 86 9.95 11.85 -17.54
CA GLU A 86 11.05 10.97 -17.97
C GLU A 86 11.12 9.74 -17.06
N GLY A 87 11.53 8.60 -17.59
CA GLY A 87 11.80 7.38 -16.81
C GLY A 87 10.58 6.53 -16.45
N GLY A 88 9.37 6.90 -16.88
CA GLY A 88 8.13 6.18 -16.54
C GLY A 88 7.78 4.99 -17.44
N GLY A 89 8.50 4.82 -18.55
CA GLY A 89 8.14 3.87 -19.59
C GLY A 89 6.78 4.15 -20.23
N GLU A 90 6.23 3.16 -20.93
CA GLU A 90 4.93 3.28 -21.58
C GLU A 90 3.77 3.14 -20.59
N ILE A 91 2.61 3.70 -20.94
CA ILE A 91 1.39 3.56 -20.15
C ILE A 91 0.94 2.09 -20.13
N LEU A 92 0.58 1.60 -18.96
CA LEU A 92 0.16 0.21 -18.78
C LEU A 92 -1.32 0.03 -19.07
N PRO A 93 -1.76 -1.16 -19.53
CA PRO A 93 -3.17 -1.48 -19.72
C PRO A 93 -4.02 -1.23 -18.45
N THR A 94 -3.46 -1.43 -17.26
CA THR A 94 -4.11 -1.17 -15.98
C THR A 94 -4.39 0.31 -15.73
N GLU A 95 -3.66 1.21 -16.37
CA GLU A 95 -3.83 2.66 -16.23
C GLU A 95 -4.83 3.23 -17.25
N THR A 96 -5.01 2.57 -18.40
CA THR A 96 -5.84 3.09 -19.51
C THR A 96 -7.33 3.22 -19.18
N GLY A 97 -7.79 2.51 -18.15
CA GLY A 97 -9.15 2.65 -17.61
C GLY A 97 -9.38 3.98 -16.87
N HIS A 98 -8.31 4.62 -16.41
CA HIS A 98 -8.34 5.84 -15.60
C HIS A 98 -7.69 7.02 -16.32
N ILE A 99 -6.59 6.80 -17.00
CA ILE A 99 -5.84 7.82 -17.74
C ILE A 99 -6.35 7.84 -19.20
N ASN A 100 -7.08 8.88 -19.57
CA ASN A 100 -7.55 9.03 -20.95
C ASN A 100 -6.40 9.42 -21.89
N ARG A 101 -6.66 9.37 -23.22
CA ARG A 101 -5.63 9.63 -24.25
C ARG A 101 -5.00 11.02 -24.16
N SER A 102 -5.75 12.04 -23.72
CA SER A 102 -5.20 13.39 -23.55
C SER A 102 -4.24 13.42 -22.39
N LYS A 103 -4.65 12.93 -21.22
CA LYS A 103 -3.77 12.81 -20.04
C LYS A 103 -2.52 11.97 -20.33
N ALA A 104 -2.66 10.86 -21.07
CA ALA A 104 -1.52 10.02 -21.45
C ALA A 104 -0.50 10.78 -22.32
N LYS A 105 -0.95 11.63 -23.25
CA LYS A 105 -0.08 12.50 -24.05
C LYS A 105 0.62 13.56 -23.22
N ASP A 106 0.00 14.00 -22.14
CA ASP A 106 0.55 14.96 -21.19
C ASP A 106 1.34 14.27 -20.05
N HIS A 107 1.78 13.03 -20.28
CA HIS A 107 2.61 12.25 -19.35
C HIS A 107 1.96 11.91 -18.01
N TRP A 108 0.63 11.99 -17.91
CA TRP A 108 -0.05 11.55 -16.67
C TRP A 108 0.00 10.03 -16.52
N ARG A 109 0.31 9.59 -15.31
CA ARG A 109 0.45 8.18 -14.93
C ARG A 109 -0.14 7.95 -13.54
N LEU A 110 -0.42 6.71 -13.21
CA LEU A 110 -0.73 6.30 -11.84
C LEU A 110 0.56 5.90 -11.12
N ALA A 111 1.00 6.69 -10.15
CA ALA A 111 2.27 6.44 -9.44
C ALA A 111 2.35 5.02 -8.83
N CYS A 112 1.23 4.42 -8.45
CA CYS A 112 1.19 3.05 -7.94
C CYS A 112 1.44 1.97 -9.02
N GLN A 113 1.29 2.31 -10.30
CA GLN A 113 1.50 1.39 -11.41
C GLN A 113 2.87 1.58 -12.08
N VAL A 114 3.50 2.73 -11.87
CA VAL A 114 4.82 3.02 -12.43
C VAL A 114 5.90 2.37 -11.57
N LYS A 115 6.64 1.43 -12.16
CA LYS A 115 7.83 0.83 -11.54
C LYS A 115 9.06 1.67 -11.81
N ILE A 116 9.85 1.91 -10.78
CA ILE A 116 11.12 2.63 -10.89
C ILE A 116 12.15 1.69 -11.52
N LYS A 117 12.70 2.09 -12.66
CA LYS A 117 13.73 1.33 -13.37
C LYS A 117 14.99 2.14 -13.66
N GLU A 118 14.85 3.44 -13.75
CA GLU A 118 15.91 4.38 -14.14
C GLU A 118 15.63 5.74 -13.48
N ASN A 119 16.51 6.71 -13.68
CA ASN A 119 16.29 8.08 -13.21
C ASN A 119 14.99 8.64 -13.79
N MET A 120 14.26 9.35 -12.98
CA MET A 120 12.93 9.85 -13.33
C MET A 120 12.83 11.35 -13.12
N LYS A 121 11.98 11.99 -13.93
CA LYS A 121 11.50 13.36 -13.68
C LYS A 121 9.99 13.35 -13.59
N ILE A 122 9.49 13.85 -12.49
CA ILE A 122 8.04 13.87 -12.21
C ILE A 122 7.57 15.27 -11.86
N LYS A 123 6.27 15.51 -12.09
CA LYS A 123 5.57 16.68 -11.58
C LYS A 123 4.40 16.23 -10.73
N VAL A 124 4.30 16.83 -9.57
CA VAL A 124 3.26 16.58 -8.58
C VAL A 124 2.68 17.91 -8.11
N PRO A 125 1.42 17.95 -7.65
CA PRO A 125 0.84 19.16 -7.07
C PRO A 125 1.66 19.64 -5.86
N ASP A 126 1.84 20.95 -5.73
CA ASP A 126 2.64 21.51 -4.60
C ASP A 126 1.97 21.27 -3.25
N GLU A 127 0.66 21.09 -3.22
CA GLU A 127 -0.11 20.82 -2.02
C GLU A 127 0.33 19.56 -1.28
N ILE A 128 0.91 18.58 -1.99
CA ILE A 128 1.37 17.33 -1.36
C ILE A 128 2.54 17.55 -0.39
N PHE A 129 3.30 18.63 -0.54
CA PHE A 129 4.40 18.97 0.38
C PHE A 129 3.91 19.57 1.70
N SER A 130 2.62 19.91 1.80
CA SER A 130 1.99 20.38 3.03
C SER A 130 1.33 19.24 3.83
N ILE A 131 1.33 18.02 3.31
CA ILE A 131 0.77 16.85 4.01
C ILE A 131 1.69 16.51 5.18
N GLN A 132 1.09 16.40 6.35
CA GLN A 132 1.78 16.06 7.60
C GLN A 132 1.42 14.63 8.02
N LYS A 133 2.33 13.99 8.71
CA LYS A 133 2.14 12.67 9.32
C LYS A 133 2.25 12.82 10.84
N TRP A 134 1.29 12.23 11.55
CA TRP A 134 1.27 12.22 13.01
C TRP A 134 1.22 10.79 13.54
N GLU A 135 1.76 10.61 14.71
CA GLU A 135 1.49 9.46 15.56
C GLU A 135 0.30 9.82 16.46
N ALA A 136 -0.83 9.17 16.24
CA ALA A 136 -2.04 9.43 17.00
C ALA A 136 -2.25 8.35 18.07
N THR A 137 -2.92 8.73 19.17
CA THR A 137 -3.26 7.78 20.23
C THR A 137 -4.69 7.29 20.04
N VAL A 138 -4.91 5.97 20.13
CA VAL A 138 -6.24 5.38 20.10
C VAL A 138 -6.98 5.74 21.39
N GLU A 139 -8.09 6.47 21.26
CA GLU A 139 -9.00 6.78 22.36
C GLU A 139 -10.01 5.64 22.57
N SER A 140 -10.60 5.15 21.47
CA SER A 140 -11.52 4.02 21.50
C SER A 140 -11.53 3.28 20.15
N ASN A 141 -11.92 2.00 20.19
CA ASN A 141 -12.02 1.14 19.01
C ASN A 141 -13.13 0.11 19.23
N ASN A 142 -14.39 0.54 19.21
CA ASN A 142 -15.56 -0.25 19.55
C ASN A 142 -16.32 -0.70 18.30
N ASN A 143 -16.97 -1.85 18.34
CA ASN A 143 -17.86 -2.23 17.26
C ASN A 143 -19.11 -1.35 17.26
N VAL A 144 -19.49 -0.84 16.10
CA VAL A 144 -20.77 -0.16 15.84
C VAL A 144 -21.66 -0.98 14.92
N ALA A 145 -21.12 -2.05 14.36
CA ALA A 145 -21.82 -3.11 13.65
C ALA A 145 -20.97 -4.37 13.68
N THR A 146 -21.52 -5.51 13.27
CA THR A 146 -20.88 -6.83 13.31
C THR A 146 -19.45 -6.84 12.79
N PHE A 147 -19.18 -6.09 11.71
CA PHE A 147 -17.87 -6.02 11.03
C PHE A 147 -17.37 -4.59 10.85
N ILE A 148 -17.89 -3.63 11.60
CA ILE A 148 -17.45 -2.24 11.53
C ILE A 148 -17.08 -1.77 12.93
N LYS A 149 -15.86 -1.27 13.05
CA LYS A 149 -15.37 -0.60 14.25
C LYS A 149 -15.37 0.91 14.05
N GLU A 150 -15.81 1.63 15.06
CA GLU A 150 -15.56 3.05 15.20
C GLU A 150 -14.22 3.22 15.91
N LEU A 151 -13.25 3.73 15.15
CA LEU A 151 -11.93 4.03 15.65
C LEU A 151 -11.84 5.52 15.90
N VAL A 152 -11.59 5.91 17.16
CA VAL A 152 -11.38 7.29 17.56
C VAL A 152 -9.93 7.50 17.93
N LEU A 153 -9.32 8.49 17.30
CA LEU A 153 -7.91 8.84 17.44
C LEU A 153 -7.78 10.26 17.97
N ASN A 154 -6.89 10.46 18.93
CA ASN A 154 -6.43 11.76 19.37
C ASN A 154 -5.11 12.11 18.70
N LEU A 155 -5.03 13.28 18.09
CA LEU A 155 -3.78 13.81 17.56
C LEU A 155 -2.87 14.26 18.71
N PRO A 156 -1.55 14.40 18.48
CA PRO A 156 -0.62 14.91 19.47
C PRO A 156 -1.05 16.26 20.01
N GLU A 157 -0.69 16.56 21.25
CA GLU A 157 -1.00 17.83 21.89
C GLU A 157 -0.36 19.00 21.13
N GLY A 158 -1.15 20.03 20.87
CA GLY A 158 -0.72 21.22 20.11
C GLY A 158 -0.89 21.10 18.59
N GLU A 159 -1.16 19.91 18.06
CA GLU A 159 -1.45 19.73 16.64
C GLU A 159 -2.92 20.06 16.35
N ASN A 160 -3.21 20.49 15.14
CA ASN A 160 -4.57 20.80 14.70
C ASN A 160 -4.79 20.35 13.25
N LEU A 161 -5.74 19.46 13.06
CA LEU A 161 -6.14 18.97 11.76
C LEU A 161 -7.28 19.81 11.19
N ASN A 162 -6.95 20.73 10.29
CA ASN A 162 -7.96 21.47 9.52
C ASN A 162 -8.42 20.62 8.35
N PHE A 163 -9.65 20.12 8.40
CA PHE A 163 -10.24 19.37 7.30
C PHE A 163 -11.64 19.87 6.95
N LYS A 164 -12.12 19.50 5.79
CA LYS A 164 -13.51 19.73 5.36
C LYS A 164 -14.31 18.44 5.50
N ALA A 165 -15.59 18.54 5.78
CA ALA A 165 -16.48 17.39 5.78
C ALA A 165 -16.32 16.57 4.49
N GLY A 166 -16.21 15.25 4.62
CA GLY A 166 -15.89 14.35 3.50
C GLY A 166 -14.39 14.22 3.20
N GLY A 167 -13.51 14.90 3.96
CA GLY A 167 -12.08 14.67 3.92
C GLY A 167 -11.72 13.25 4.35
N TYR A 168 -10.54 12.80 3.97
CA TYR A 168 -10.02 11.48 4.35
C TYR A 168 -8.59 11.60 4.87
N ILE A 169 -8.20 10.62 5.66
CA ILE A 169 -6.81 10.42 6.10
C ILE A 169 -6.29 9.09 5.56
N GLN A 170 -4.98 8.96 5.55
CA GLN A 170 -4.30 7.70 5.29
C GLN A 170 -3.70 7.18 6.58
N ILE A 171 -3.91 5.89 6.86
CA ILE A 171 -3.32 5.18 7.98
C ILE A 171 -2.27 4.23 7.42
N ASP A 172 -1.06 4.33 7.96
CA ASP A 172 0.00 3.37 7.70
C ASP A 172 -0.26 2.08 8.46
N ILE A 173 -0.14 0.98 7.78
CA ILE A 173 -0.26 -0.36 8.33
C ILE A 173 1.11 -1.02 8.17
N PRO A 174 1.85 -1.27 9.26
CA PRO A 174 3.14 -1.94 9.19
C PRO A 174 3.00 -3.39 8.73
N GLU A 175 4.12 -4.02 8.41
CA GLU A 175 4.15 -5.46 8.27
C GLU A 175 3.81 -6.14 9.60
N TYR A 176 3.05 -7.22 9.54
CA TYR A 176 2.73 -8.06 10.69
C TYR A 176 2.50 -9.51 10.27
N ASN A 177 2.76 -10.42 11.20
CA ASN A 177 2.54 -11.84 11.01
C ASN A 177 1.60 -12.37 12.10
N SER A 178 0.71 -13.27 11.70
CA SER A 178 -0.15 -14.02 12.62
C SER A 178 -1.05 -13.16 13.52
N LEU A 179 -1.68 -12.12 12.96
CA LEU A 179 -2.73 -11.38 13.65
C LEU A 179 -3.97 -12.28 13.78
N LYS A 180 -4.27 -12.73 14.98
CA LYS A 180 -5.38 -13.66 15.25
C LYS A 180 -6.65 -12.88 15.50
N PHE A 181 -7.72 -13.19 14.80
CA PHE A 181 -9.02 -12.53 14.97
C PHE A 181 -9.65 -12.83 16.34
N ARG A 182 -9.28 -13.95 16.97
CA ARG A 182 -9.71 -14.26 18.36
C ARG A 182 -9.18 -13.29 19.41
N ASP A 183 -8.15 -12.52 19.09
CA ASP A 183 -7.55 -11.52 19.99
C ASP A 183 -8.27 -10.16 19.87
N PHE A 184 -9.24 -10.04 18.97
CA PHE A 184 -10.04 -8.82 18.82
C PHE A 184 -11.09 -8.72 19.94
N GLU A 185 -11.17 -7.55 20.53
CA GLU A 185 -12.28 -7.19 21.38
C GLU A 185 -13.50 -6.88 20.53
N VAL A 186 -14.55 -7.67 20.69
CA VAL A 186 -15.83 -7.55 19.99
C VAL A 186 -16.95 -7.62 21.02
N GLU A 187 -17.93 -6.73 20.92
CA GLU A 187 -19.06 -6.69 21.83
C GLU A 187 -19.93 -7.94 21.70
N LYS A 188 -20.44 -8.43 22.82
CA LYS A 188 -21.18 -9.72 22.93
C LYS A 188 -22.37 -9.85 21.97
N GLU A 189 -22.99 -8.73 21.62
CA GLU A 189 -24.13 -8.71 20.71
C GLU A 189 -23.77 -9.15 19.29
N TYR A 190 -22.49 -9.05 18.91
CA TYR A 190 -21.99 -9.44 17.57
C TYR A 190 -21.38 -10.84 17.54
N HIS A 191 -21.19 -11.51 18.68
CA HIS A 191 -20.54 -12.82 18.76
C HIS A 191 -21.26 -13.90 17.93
N GLN A 192 -22.58 -13.87 17.91
CA GLN A 192 -23.39 -14.87 17.19
C GLN A 192 -23.00 -14.95 15.70
N GLU A 193 -22.82 -13.82 15.04
CA GLU A 193 -22.41 -13.79 13.62
C GLU A 193 -20.94 -14.17 13.44
N TRP A 194 -20.08 -13.80 14.38
CA TRP A 194 -18.67 -14.20 14.37
C TRP A 194 -18.51 -15.71 14.55
N ASP A 195 -19.29 -16.32 15.44
CA ASP A 195 -19.32 -17.78 15.63
C ASP A 195 -19.85 -18.49 14.39
N LYS A 196 -20.96 -18.02 13.84
CA LYS A 196 -21.62 -18.58 12.65
C LYS A 196 -20.67 -18.65 11.45
N TYR A 197 -19.87 -17.63 11.24
CA TYR A 197 -18.93 -17.53 10.13
C TYR A 197 -17.50 -17.91 10.50
N LYS A 198 -17.26 -18.44 11.69
CA LYS A 198 -15.94 -18.85 12.20
C LYS A 198 -14.87 -17.76 12.09
N ILE A 199 -15.27 -16.51 12.28
CA ILE A 199 -14.37 -15.37 12.12
C ILE A 199 -13.22 -15.41 13.13
N TRP A 200 -13.45 -15.95 14.33
CA TRP A 200 -12.44 -16.11 15.38
C TRP A 200 -11.24 -16.96 14.96
N ASP A 201 -11.41 -17.85 13.97
CA ASP A 201 -10.37 -18.76 13.52
C ASP A 201 -9.47 -18.15 12.44
N LEU A 202 -9.83 -16.98 11.94
CA LEU A 202 -9.05 -16.28 10.92
C LEU A 202 -7.73 -15.76 11.50
N VAL A 203 -6.72 -15.77 10.63
CA VAL A 203 -5.38 -15.21 10.89
C VAL A 203 -5.00 -14.30 9.74
N GLY A 204 -4.66 -13.06 10.05
CA GLY A 204 -4.21 -12.07 9.08
C GLY A 204 -2.70 -11.97 9.03
N ASN A 205 -2.16 -11.75 7.84
CA ASN A 205 -0.76 -11.44 7.60
C ASN A 205 -0.64 -10.21 6.70
N ASN A 206 0.39 -9.43 6.89
CA ASN A 206 0.75 -8.32 6.02
C ASN A 206 2.27 -8.33 5.82
N GLU A 207 2.73 -8.76 4.65
CA GLU A 207 4.14 -9.00 4.36
C GLU A 207 4.91 -7.72 4.04
N GLU A 208 4.20 -6.66 3.64
CA GLU A 208 4.81 -5.37 3.28
C GLU A 208 4.03 -4.22 3.93
N PRO A 209 4.69 -3.15 4.36
CA PRO A 209 4.00 -1.95 4.84
C PRO A 209 3.06 -1.41 3.76
N ILE A 210 1.82 -1.17 4.12
CA ILE A 210 0.80 -0.61 3.24
C ILE A 210 0.11 0.55 3.93
N PHE A 211 -0.67 1.32 3.18
CA PHE A 211 -1.55 2.32 3.75
C PHE A 211 -2.97 2.19 3.20
N ARG A 212 -3.94 2.65 3.98
CA ARG A 212 -5.35 2.68 3.61
C ARG A 212 -5.93 4.04 3.91
N ALA A 213 -6.77 4.54 3.01
CA ALA A 213 -7.50 5.77 3.20
C ALA A 213 -8.87 5.50 3.82
N TYR A 214 -9.21 6.33 4.79
CA TYR A 214 -10.50 6.31 5.48
C TYR A 214 -11.09 7.70 5.50
N SER A 215 -12.36 7.82 5.10
CA SER A 215 -13.10 9.06 5.26
C SER A 215 -13.32 9.35 6.74
N MET A 216 -13.09 10.60 7.13
CA MET A 216 -13.38 11.03 8.50
C MET A 216 -14.87 11.05 8.74
N ALA A 217 -15.32 10.43 9.83
CA ALA A 217 -16.71 10.30 10.20
C ALA A 217 -17.17 11.42 11.14
N ASN A 218 -16.23 12.12 11.78
CA ASN A 218 -16.53 13.25 12.66
C ASN A 218 -16.68 14.57 11.89
N HIS A 219 -17.35 15.53 12.53
CA HIS A 219 -17.47 16.88 12.00
C HIS A 219 -16.21 17.72 12.36
N PRO A 220 -15.73 18.62 11.46
CA PRO A 220 -14.55 19.45 11.73
C PRO A 220 -14.60 20.27 13.02
N ALA A 221 -15.79 20.61 13.51
CA ALA A 221 -15.97 21.37 14.74
C ALA A 221 -15.84 20.55 16.05
N GLU A 222 -15.63 19.22 15.95
CA GLU A 222 -15.48 18.34 17.12
C GLU A 222 -14.07 18.35 17.73
N GLY A 223 -13.20 19.24 17.21
CA GLY A 223 -11.88 19.45 17.77
C GLY A 223 -10.80 18.54 17.20
N ASN A 224 -9.75 18.31 17.97
CA ASN A 224 -8.52 17.63 17.53
C ASN A 224 -8.63 16.10 17.60
N ARG A 225 -9.73 15.56 17.09
CA ARG A 225 -10.05 14.14 17.06
C ARG A 225 -10.30 13.69 15.63
N VAL A 226 -9.94 12.46 15.35
CA VAL A 226 -10.25 11.79 14.08
C VAL A 226 -11.10 10.56 14.40
N MET A 227 -12.30 10.50 13.83
CA MET A 227 -13.20 9.35 13.95
C MET A 227 -13.32 8.67 12.59
N LEU A 228 -13.17 7.37 12.59
CA LEU A 228 -13.21 6.54 11.38
C LEU A 228 -14.15 5.35 11.60
N ASN A 229 -14.91 5.01 10.57
CA ASN A 229 -15.62 3.74 10.51
C ASN A 229 -14.80 2.75 9.69
N VAL A 230 -14.16 1.80 10.38
CA VAL A 230 -13.23 0.84 9.78
C VAL A 230 -13.93 -0.51 9.65
N ARG A 231 -14.07 -0.97 8.40
CA ARG A 231 -14.58 -2.33 8.16
C ARG A 231 -13.47 -3.34 8.44
N ILE A 232 -13.79 -4.34 9.27
CA ILE A 232 -12.94 -5.50 9.50
C ILE A 232 -12.87 -6.29 8.19
N ALA A 233 -11.66 -6.45 7.65
CA ALA A 233 -11.44 -7.20 6.42
C ALA A 233 -11.63 -8.70 6.71
N THR A 234 -12.59 -9.31 6.04
CA THR A 234 -12.84 -10.75 6.06
C THR A 234 -12.72 -11.30 4.64
N PRO A 235 -12.34 -12.57 4.47
CA PRO A 235 -12.40 -13.21 3.15
C PRO A 235 -13.83 -13.11 2.56
N PRO A 236 -13.98 -13.12 1.22
CA PRO A 236 -15.30 -13.22 0.61
C PRO A 236 -16.05 -14.49 1.07
N PRO A 237 -17.37 -14.47 1.23
CA PRO A 237 -18.16 -15.59 1.76
C PRO A 237 -17.86 -16.96 1.13
N PRO A 238 -17.63 -17.09 -0.20
CA PRO A 238 -17.29 -18.38 -0.80
C PRO A 238 -15.95 -18.96 -0.36
N LEU A 239 -15.07 -18.17 0.25
CA LEU A 239 -13.75 -18.61 0.71
C LEU A 239 -13.70 -18.89 2.21
N TRP A 240 -14.78 -18.65 2.96
CA TRP A 240 -14.79 -18.86 4.41
C TRP A 240 -14.65 -20.33 4.81
N ASP A 241 -15.07 -21.26 3.94
CA ASP A 241 -14.92 -22.71 4.16
C ASP A 241 -13.52 -23.23 3.75
N GLN A 242 -12.64 -22.38 3.22
CA GLN A 242 -11.30 -22.74 2.73
C GLN A 242 -10.16 -22.24 3.64
N VAL A 243 -10.49 -21.55 4.74
CA VAL A 243 -9.56 -20.96 5.70
C VAL A 243 -9.48 -21.80 6.97
#